data_fb9ea70e635c6386404c416d10a342e4
#
_entry.id   fb9ea70e635c6386404c416d10a342e4
#
_cell.length_a   1.000
_cell.length_b   1.000
_cell.length_c   1.000
_cell.angle_alpha   90.00
_cell.angle_beta   90.00
_cell.angle_gamma   90.00
#
_symmetry.space_group_name_H-M   'P 1'
#
loop_
_entity.id
_entity.type
_entity.pdbx_description
1 polymer ?
#
loop_
_entity_poly.entity_id
_entity_poly.type
_entity_poly.pdbx_seq_one_letter_code
_entity_poly.pdbx_strand_id
1 'polypeptide(L)'
;LRDVGLVSVSRAGPRARGQVLVFVRMEQAVLQEMRQIERSRDFLHGVVTAEELSVDEPFKPAERVRYTHKRITAPYRAASEEKGAGITARCAEFPHVMDMMPLHDSSFNQAWMKTWSRVSLASIVYGIEQSEIDKLRDHFGVHIAMYFAFLSAYSKSLVPMAVTGFIFWLSGQANHHMYACLVVLWAIVFVEFWRIRERMLAVRWGMTGVSSVSERNSHFTPRTKSLSPITGMEEEVFENWRRDV
;
A
#
# COMPACT_ATOMS: atom_id res chain seq x y z
N LEU A 1 10.67 -22.90 -5.68
CA LEU A 1 9.38 -22.22 -5.87
C LEU A 1 8.20 -23.18 -5.84
N ARG A 2 8.26 -24.33 -6.53
CA ARG A 2 7.15 -25.32 -6.54
C ARG A 2 6.83 -25.87 -5.16
N ASP A 3 7.82 -26.12 -4.32
CA ASP A 3 7.66 -26.66 -2.96
C ASP A 3 6.90 -25.74 -2.00
N VAL A 4 6.75 -24.49 -2.38
CA VAL A 4 6.00 -23.45 -1.62
C VAL A 4 4.71 -23.02 -2.33
N GLY A 5 4.23 -23.80 -3.33
CA GLY A 5 2.98 -23.51 -4.06
C GLY A 5 3.06 -22.35 -5.04
N LEU A 6 4.26 -22.05 -5.55
CA LEU A 6 4.49 -21.01 -6.55
C LEU A 6 4.73 -21.64 -7.93
N VAL A 7 3.95 -21.22 -8.90
CA VAL A 7 4.12 -21.60 -10.32
C VAL A 7 4.97 -20.53 -10.99
N SER A 8 6.03 -20.97 -11.68
CA SER A 8 6.95 -20.07 -12.36
C SER A 8 7.13 -20.44 -13.83
N VAL A 9 7.26 -19.40 -14.66
CA VAL A 9 7.58 -19.51 -16.09
C VAL A 9 8.73 -18.56 -16.40
N SER A 10 9.76 -19.06 -17.07
CA SER A 10 10.91 -18.26 -17.47
C SER A 10 10.84 -17.87 -18.95
N ARG A 11 11.28 -16.66 -19.28
CA ARG A 11 11.45 -16.16 -20.65
C ARG A 11 12.77 -15.40 -20.77
N ALA A 12 13.35 -15.39 -21.97
CA ALA A 12 14.53 -14.58 -22.26
C ALA A 12 14.19 -13.09 -22.13
N GLY A 13 15.04 -12.33 -21.47
CA GLY A 13 14.87 -10.88 -21.29
C GLY A 13 15.21 -10.10 -22.56
N PRO A 14 14.56 -8.94 -22.81
CA PRO A 14 14.71 -8.18 -24.06
C PRO A 14 15.98 -7.32 -24.14
N ARG A 15 16.66 -7.03 -23.02
CA ARG A 15 17.66 -5.96 -22.95
C ARG A 15 19.11 -6.40 -22.89
N ALA A 16 19.44 -7.61 -22.48
CA ALA A 16 20.82 -8.06 -22.36
C ALA A 16 20.95 -9.56 -22.65
N ARG A 17 22.08 -9.97 -23.25
CA ARG A 17 22.41 -11.39 -23.39
C ARG A 17 22.58 -12.01 -22.00
N GLY A 18 21.84 -13.07 -21.72
CA GLY A 18 21.87 -13.79 -20.44
C GLY A 18 20.84 -13.30 -19.39
N GLN A 19 20.05 -12.26 -19.67
CA GLN A 19 18.96 -11.86 -18.80
C GLN A 19 17.76 -12.81 -18.96
N VAL A 20 17.21 -13.28 -17.82
CA VAL A 20 16.02 -14.13 -17.78
C VAL A 20 14.95 -13.45 -16.96
N LEU A 21 13.75 -13.37 -17.50
CA LEU A 21 12.55 -12.92 -16.79
C LEU A 21 11.84 -14.14 -16.24
N VAL A 22 11.63 -14.18 -14.93
CA VAL A 22 10.89 -15.23 -14.25
C VAL A 22 9.55 -14.67 -13.80
N PHE A 23 8.48 -15.13 -14.42
CA PHE A 23 7.11 -14.81 -14.02
C PHE A 23 6.67 -15.80 -12.96
N VAL A 24 6.22 -15.28 -11.83
CA VAL A 24 5.78 -16.07 -10.69
C VAL A 24 4.31 -15.80 -10.40
N ARG A 25 3.55 -16.87 -10.20
CA ARG A 25 2.14 -16.82 -9.80
C ARG A 25 1.91 -17.78 -8.65
N MET A 26 1.08 -17.40 -7.70
CA MET A 26 0.63 -18.29 -6.63
C MET A 26 -0.60 -19.08 -7.07
N GLU A 27 -0.67 -20.34 -6.63
CA GLU A 27 -1.84 -21.20 -6.82
C GLU A 27 -3.00 -20.73 -5.95
N GLN A 28 -4.24 -20.90 -6.41
CA GLN A 28 -5.41 -20.37 -5.75
C GLN A 28 -5.66 -20.98 -4.36
N ALA A 29 -5.37 -22.25 -4.19
CA ALA A 29 -5.47 -22.93 -2.90
C ALA A 29 -4.54 -22.32 -1.86
N VAL A 30 -3.29 -22.02 -2.23
CA VAL A 30 -2.30 -21.39 -1.36
C VAL A 30 -2.67 -19.94 -1.04
N LEU A 31 -3.27 -19.23 -1.99
CA LEU A 31 -3.80 -17.87 -1.75
C LEU A 31 -4.91 -17.87 -0.69
N GLN A 32 -5.83 -18.86 -0.76
CA GLN A 32 -6.90 -19.00 0.23
C GLN A 32 -6.34 -19.34 1.61
N GLU A 33 -5.40 -20.26 1.69
CA GLU A 33 -4.71 -20.61 2.94
C GLU A 33 -4.05 -19.37 3.58
N MET A 34 -3.26 -18.61 2.81
CA MET A 34 -2.61 -17.40 3.31
C MET A 34 -3.62 -16.34 3.76
N ARG A 35 -4.73 -16.19 3.06
CA ARG A 35 -5.80 -15.28 3.47
C ARG A 35 -6.41 -15.70 4.80
N GLN A 36 -6.65 -17.00 4.99
CA GLN A 36 -7.20 -17.50 6.26
C GLN A 36 -6.24 -17.28 7.43
N ILE A 37 -4.96 -17.56 7.24
CA ILE A 37 -3.92 -17.31 8.25
C ILE A 37 -3.87 -15.82 8.62
N GLU A 38 -3.86 -14.94 7.62
CA GLU A 38 -3.82 -13.49 7.86
C GLU A 38 -5.08 -13.01 8.58
N ARG A 39 -6.28 -13.40 8.12
CA ARG A 39 -7.55 -13.05 8.76
C ARG A 39 -7.66 -13.57 10.20
N SER A 40 -7.18 -14.80 10.45
CA SER A 40 -7.15 -15.34 11.81
C SER A 40 -6.24 -14.53 12.71
N ARG A 41 -5.09 -14.09 12.22
CA ARG A 41 -4.18 -13.21 12.94
C ARG A 41 -4.79 -11.84 13.19
N ASP A 42 -5.39 -11.24 12.16
CA ASP A 42 -6.05 -9.94 12.27
C ASP A 42 -7.23 -9.96 13.23
N PHE A 43 -7.97 -11.09 13.31
CA PHE A 43 -9.02 -11.31 14.30
C PHE A 43 -8.44 -11.36 15.73
N LEU A 44 -7.34 -12.08 15.95
CA LEU A 44 -6.68 -12.14 17.27
C LEU A 44 -6.20 -10.76 17.73
N HIS A 45 -5.81 -9.89 16.79
CA HIS A 45 -5.42 -8.51 17.07
C HIS A 45 -6.60 -7.51 17.12
N GLY A 46 -7.84 -7.97 16.94
CA GLY A 46 -9.04 -7.15 16.98
C GLY A 46 -9.19 -6.20 15.80
N VAL A 47 -8.54 -6.48 14.68
CA VAL A 47 -8.60 -5.69 13.44
C VAL A 47 -9.84 -6.06 12.62
N VAL A 48 -10.19 -7.35 12.61
CA VAL A 48 -11.29 -7.92 11.84
C VAL A 48 -12.33 -8.51 12.79
N THR A 49 -13.61 -8.36 12.46
CA THR A 49 -14.73 -8.93 13.24
C THR A 49 -14.96 -10.39 12.86
N ALA A 50 -15.67 -11.14 13.73
CA ALA A 50 -16.02 -12.54 13.46
C ALA A 50 -16.92 -12.70 12.21
N GLU A 51 -17.74 -11.70 11.91
CA GLU A 51 -18.58 -11.68 10.70
C GLU A 51 -17.74 -11.53 9.44
N GLU A 52 -16.77 -10.62 9.45
CA GLU A 52 -15.84 -10.40 8.33
C GLU A 52 -14.91 -11.58 8.08
N LEU A 53 -14.62 -12.38 9.12
CA LEU A 53 -13.79 -13.59 8.98
C LEU A 53 -14.42 -14.62 8.02
N SER A 54 -15.75 -14.70 8.00
CA SER A 54 -16.52 -15.68 7.21
C SER A 54 -16.81 -15.24 5.77
N VAL A 55 -16.54 -13.99 5.41
CA VAL A 55 -16.87 -13.43 4.08
C VAL A 55 -15.85 -13.92 3.04
N ASP A 56 -16.32 -14.68 2.06
CA ASP A 56 -15.51 -15.13 0.93
C ASP A 56 -15.63 -14.15 -0.25
N GLU A 57 -14.86 -13.07 -0.19
CA GLU A 57 -14.76 -12.11 -1.29
C GLU A 57 -13.76 -12.56 -2.37
N PRO A 58 -13.99 -12.20 -3.65
CA PRO A 58 -13.02 -12.46 -4.69
C PRO A 58 -11.70 -11.73 -4.43
N PHE A 59 -10.57 -12.40 -4.73
CA PHE A 59 -9.25 -11.81 -4.53
C PHE A 59 -9.05 -10.57 -5.39
N LYS A 60 -8.72 -9.47 -4.76
CA LYS A 60 -8.32 -8.22 -5.42
C LYS A 60 -6.92 -8.37 -6.05
N PRO A 61 -6.64 -7.70 -7.18
CA PRO A 61 -5.32 -7.75 -7.80
C PRO A 61 -4.17 -7.37 -6.85
N ALA A 62 -4.36 -6.32 -6.04
CA ALA A 62 -3.38 -5.88 -5.05
C ALA A 62 -3.07 -6.97 -3.99
N GLU A 63 -4.08 -7.69 -3.50
CA GLU A 63 -3.91 -8.78 -2.54
C GLU A 63 -3.09 -9.93 -3.14
N ARG A 64 -3.40 -10.32 -4.39
CA ARG A 64 -2.66 -11.38 -5.09
C ARG A 64 -1.18 -11.04 -5.21
N VAL A 65 -0.86 -9.81 -5.58
CA VAL A 65 0.53 -9.33 -5.69
C VAL A 65 1.21 -9.36 -4.32
N ARG A 66 0.54 -8.85 -3.28
CA ARG A 66 1.05 -8.80 -1.91
C ARG A 66 1.34 -10.21 -1.36
N TYR A 67 0.39 -11.13 -1.45
CA TYR A 67 0.59 -12.51 -0.99
C TYR A 67 1.69 -13.25 -1.77
N THR A 68 1.74 -13.06 -3.10
CA THR A 68 2.78 -13.67 -3.91
C THR A 68 4.16 -13.13 -3.52
N HIS A 69 4.30 -11.82 -3.33
CA HIS A 69 5.54 -11.21 -2.87
C HIS A 69 5.95 -11.73 -1.48
N LYS A 70 5.00 -11.76 -0.54
CA LYS A 70 5.22 -12.29 0.81
C LYS A 70 5.71 -13.74 0.76
N ARG A 71 5.07 -14.60 -0.03
CA ARG A 71 5.46 -16.02 -0.18
C ARG A 71 6.84 -16.21 -0.82
N ILE A 72 7.25 -15.29 -1.72
CA ILE A 72 8.59 -15.31 -2.32
C ILE A 72 9.65 -14.90 -1.29
N THR A 73 9.38 -13.83 -0.51
CA THR A 73 10.38 -13.22 0.38
C THR A 73 10.45 -13.83 1.77
N ALA A 74 9.37 -14.47 2.24
CA ALA A 74 9.36 -15.10 3.55
C ALA A 74 10.45 -16.20 3.68
N PRO A 75 11.10 -16.33 4.86
CA PRO A 75 12.18 -17.29 5.05
C PRO A 75 11.76 -18.74 4.79
N TYR A 76 12.61 -19.51 4.12
CA TYR A 76 12.35 -20.92 3.82
C TYR A 76 12.31 -21.80 5.09
N ARG A 77 13.06 -21.41 6.13
CA ARG A 77 13.19 -22.13 7.40
C ARG A 77 12.24 -21.66 8.49
N ALA A 78 11.24 -20.84 8.17
CA ALA A 78 10.26 -20.47 9.17
C ALA A 78 9.56 -21.73 9.70
N ALA A 79 9.63 -21.95 11.00
CA ALA A 79 8.90 -23.03 11.70
C ALA A 79 7.38 -22.73 11.73
N SER A 80 6.98 -21.57 11.24
CA SER A 80 5.60 -21.08 11.18
C SER A 80 4.91 -21.47 9.89
N GLU A 81 3.59 -21.38 9.90
CA GLU A 81 2.68 -21.55 8.76
C GLU A 81 3.01 -20.63 7.56
N GLU A 82 3.89 -19.64 7.77
CA GLU A 82 4.34 -18.66 6.76
C GLU A 82 5.60 -19.09 5.99
N LYS A 83 5.79 -20.38 5.73
CA LYS A 83 6.93 -20.89 4.97
C LYS A 83 7.00 -20.27 3.57
N GLY A 84 8.08 -19.55 3.27
CA GLY A 84 8.33 -18.92 1.98
C GLY A 84 9.48 -19.52 1.19
N ALA A 85 9.81 -18.88 0.06
CA ALA A 85 10.95 -19.30 -0.77
C ALA A 85 12.28 -18.68 -0.32
N GLY A 86 12.28 -17.69 0.56
CA GLY A 86 13.47 -16.99 1.06
C GLY A 86 14.20 -16.15 0.02
N ILE A 87 13.56 -15.84 -1.11
CA ILE A 87 14.22 -15.16 -2.22
C ILE A 87 14.04 -13.65 -2.05
N THR A 88 15.14 -12.93 -1.89
CA THR A 88 15.18 -11.47 -1.86
C THR A 88 16.10 -10.93 -2.95
N ALA A 89 15.71 -9.80 -3.55
CA ALA A 89 16.53 -9.17 -4.57
C ALA A 89 17.80 -8.55 -3.96
N ARG A 90 18.90 -8.60 -4.69
CA ARG A 90 20.20 -8.01 -4.30
C ARG A 90 20.76 -8.55 -2.98
N CYS A 91 20.40 -9.76 -2.59
CA CYS A 91 20.94 -10.43 -1.41
C CYS A 91 22.17 -11.29 -1.76
N ALA A 92 23.07 -11.47 -0.81
CA ALA A 92 24.26 -12.31 -0.98
C ALA A 92 23.92 -13.78 -1.30
N GLU A 93 22.79 -14.28 -0.81
CA GLU A 93 22.32 -15.63 -1.08
C GLU A 93 21.81 -15.81 -2.53
N PHE A 94 21.28 -14.75 -3.15
CA PHE A 94 20.73 -14.75 -4.50
C PHE A 94 21.33 -13.64 -5.37
N PRO A 95 22.65 -13.67 -5.68
CA PRO A 95 23.34 -12.60 -6.40
C PRO A 95 22.84 -12.40 -7.84
N HIS A 96 22.16 -13.41 -8.41
CA HIS A 96 21.60 -13.36 -9.76
C HIS A 96 20.17 -12.77 -9.81
N VAL A 97 19.51 -12.56 -8.67
CA VAL A 97 18.20 -11.90 -8.60
C VAL A 97 18.41 -10.39 -8.51
N MET A 98 18.32 -9.71 -9.64
CA MET A 98 18.59 -8.28 -9.73
C MET A 98 17.46 -7.44 -9.14
N ASP A 99 16.21 -7.80 -9.47
CA ASP A 99 15.04 -7.05 -9.01
C ASP A 99 13.77 -7.90 -9.02
N MET A 100 12.78 -7.48 -8.23
CA MET A 100 11.43 -8.05 -8.20
C MET A 100 10.42 -6.94 -8.42
N MET A 101 9.57 -7.11 -9.42
CA MET A 101 8.59 -6.10 -9.82
C MET A 101 7.19 -6.71 -9.88
N PRO A 102 6.18 -6.04 -9.32
CA PRO A 102 4.79 -6.45 -9.51
C PRO A 102 4.39 -6.28 -10.98
N LEU A 103 3.66 -7.25 -11.51
CA LEU A 103 3.12 -7.16 -12.86
C LEU A 103 1.72 -6.53 -12.78
N HIS A 104 1.58 -5.32 -13.30
CA HIS A 104 0.31 -4.61 -13.37
C HIS A 104 -0.31 -4.70 -14.76
N ASP A 105 -1.65 -4.67 -14.82
CA ASP A 105 -2.39 -4.66 -16.06
C ASP A 105 -2.26 -3.29 -16.76
N SER A 106 -1.63 -3.29 -17.93
CA SER A 106 -1.44 -2.08 -18.73
C SER A 106 -2.78 -1.52 -19.27
N SER A 107 -3.78 -2.37 -19.50
CA SER A 107 -5.10 -1.96 -19.96
C SER A 107 -5.84 -1.17 -18.88
N PHE A 108 -5.79 -1.63 -17.65
CA PHE A 108 -6.31 -0.91 -16.49
C PHE A 108 -5.62 0.45 -16.32
N ASN A 109 -4.29 0.46 -16.35
CA ASN A 109 -3.51 1.70 -16.20
C ASN A 109 -3.89 2.74 -17.26
N GLN A 110 -4.00 2.35 -18.53
CA GLN A 110 -4.37 3.26 -19.60
C GLN A 110 -5.80 3.77 -19.45
N ALA A 111 -6.75 2.91 -19.11
CA ALA A 111 -8.13 3.28 -18.88
C ALA A 111 -8.26 4.27 -17.71
N TRP A 112 -7.59 3.96 -16.59
CA TRP A 112 -7.60 4.80 -15.40
C TRP A 112 -6.91 6.16 -15.65
N MET A 113 -5.75 6.17 -16.33
CA MET A 113 -5.07 7.42 -16.71
C MET A 113 -5.93 8.29 -17.63
N LYS A 114 -6.68 7.72 -18.55
CA LYS A 114 -7.61 8.48 -19.39
C LYS A 114 -8.72 9.14 -18.57
N THR A 115 -9.20 8.47 -17.54
CA THR A 115 -10.19 9.04 -16.61
C THR A 115 -9.58 10.17 -15.77
N TRP A 116 -8.37 9.95 -15.26
CA TRP A 116 -7.63 10.94 -14.48
C TRP A 116 -7.23 12.18 -15.31
N SER A 117 -6.75 11.98 -16.54
CA SER A 117 -6.26 13.06 -17.41
C SER A 117 -7.35 13.86 -18.11
N ARG A 118 -8.62 13.48 -18.00
CA ARG A 118 -9.74 14.28 -18.51
C ARG A 118 -9.91 15.54 -17.66
N VAL A 119 -9.12 16.56 -18.02
CA VAL A 119 -9.22 17.87 -17.40
C VAL A 119 -10.49 18.56 -17.91
N SER A 120 -11.52 18.55 -17.07
CA SER A 120 -12.72 19.39 -17.22
C SER A 120 -12.72 20.40 -16.09
N LEU A 121 -13.31 21.59 -16.28
CA LEU A 121 -13.53 22.54 -15.19
C LEU A 121 -14.26 21.89 -14.01
N ALA A 122 -15.20 20.98 -14.31
CA ALA A 122 -15.87 20.19 -13.30
C ALA A 122 -14.91 19.29 -12.55
N SER A 123 -13.98 18.60 -13.22
CA SER A 123 -13.00 17.72 -12.56
C SER A 123 -11.96 18.46 -11.71
N ILE A 124 -11.65 19.70 -12.05
CA ILE A 124 -10.81 20.59 -11.23
C ILE A 124 -11.53 20.92 -9.91
N VAL A 125 -12.81 21.25 -9.97
CA VAL A 125 -13.61 21.66 -8.79
C VAL A 125 -14.05 20.44 -7.98
N TYR A 126 -14.59 19.40 -8.63
CA TYR A 126 -15.13 18.21 -7.94
C TYR A 126 -14.09 17.13 -7.67
N GLY A 127 -12.95 17.15 -8.41
CA GLY A 127 -11.85 16.18 -8.32
C GLY A 127 -12.25 14.78 -8.79
N ILE A 128 -11.50 13.79 -8.35
CA ILE A 128 -11.74 12.40 -8.67
C ILE A 128 -12.85 11.86 -7.80
N GLU A 129 -13.73 11.08 -8.41
CA GLU A 129 -14.80 10.39 -7.71
C GLU A 129 -14.21 9.31 -6.76
N GLN A 130 -14.83 9.14 -5.61
CA GLN A 130 -14.37 8.17 -4.60
C GLN A 130 -14.37 6.74 -5.14
N SER A 131 -15.29 6.39 -6.03
CA SER A 131 -15.36 5.10 -6.72
C SER A 131 -14.09 4.79 -7.53
N GLU A 132 -13.49 5.81 -8.17
CA GLU A 132 -12.24 5.65 -8.93
C GLU A 132 -11.03 5.46 -8.02
N ILE A 133 -11.04 6.08 -6.85
CA ILE A 133 -10.00 5.87 -5.82
C ILE A 133 -10.12 4.46 -5.22
N ASP A 134 -11.34 3.97 -5.02
CA ASP A 134 -11.58 2.60 -4.55
C ASP A 134 -11.11 1.55 -5.57
N LYS A 135 -11.33 1.76 -6.88
CA LYS A 135 -10.76 0.92 -7.95
C LYS A 135 -9.22 0.91 -7.91
N LEU A 136 -8.63 2.08 -7.68
CA LEU A 136 -7.18 2.21 -7.56
C LEU A 136 -6.64 1.43 -6.35
N ARG A 137 -7.35 1.50 -5.20
CA ARG A 137 -7.04 0.69 -4.01
C ARG A 137 -7.05 -0.81 -4.32
N ASP A 138 -8.08 -1.27 -5.00
CA ASP A 138 -8.25 -2.69 -5.30
C ASP A 138 -7.20 -3.22 -6.28
N HIS A 139 -6.64 -2.34 -7.11
CA HIS A 139 -5.61 -2.70 -8.10
C HIS A 139 -4.17 -2.54 -7.57
N PHE A 140 -3.85 -1.44 -6.91
CA PHE A 140 -2.48 -1.11 -6.46
C PHE A 140 -2.28 -1.21 -4.95
N GLY A 141 -3.35 -1.28 -4.17
CA GLY A 141 -3.29 -1.31 -2.72
C GLY A 141 -3.57 0.05 -2.07
N VAL A 142 -3.71 0.00 -0.74
CA VAL A 142 -4.18 1.13 0.07
C VAL A 142 -3.20 2.29 0.08
N HIS A 143 -1.89 2.04 0.14
CA HIS A 143 -0.88 3.10 0.20
C HIS A 143 -0.92 4.00 -1.01
N ILE A 144 -0.99 3.42 -2.22
CA ILE A 144 -1.07 4.16 -3.46
C ILE A 144 -2.41 4.90 -3.56
N ALA A 145 -3.52 4.24 -3.21
CA ALA A 145 -4.84 4.87 -3.21
C ALA A 145 -4.92 6.07 -2.24
N MET A 146 -4.31 5.97 -1.05
CA MET A 146 -4.27 7.06 -0.07
C MET A 146 -3.50 8.27 -0.62
N TYR A 147 -2.38 8.03 -1.30
CA TYR A 147 -1.63 9.11 -1.94
C TYR A 147 -2.48 9.85 -3.00
N PHE A 148 -3.20 9.13 -3.86
CA PHE A 148 -4.08 9.76 -4.84
C PHE A 148 -5.31 10.43 -4.22
N ALA A 149 -5.85 9.88 -3.12
CA ALA A 149 -6.90 10.53 -2.34
C ALA A 149 -6.43 11.88 -1.76
N PHE A 150 -5.18 11.92 -1.24
CA PHE A 150 -4.55 13.16 -0.79
C PHE A 150 -4.38 14.15 -1.93
N LEU A 151 -3.79 13.75 -3.06
CA LEU A 151 -3.60 14.63 -4.21
C LEU A 151 -4.91 15.22 -4.69
N SER A 152 -5.97 14.41 -4.76
CA SER A 152 -7.30 14.89 -5.16
C SER A 152 -7.87 15.92 -4.17
N ALA A 153 -7.74 15.67 -2.86
CA ALA A 153 -8.19 16.59 -1.83
C ALA A 153 -7.40 17.90 -1.85
N TYR A 154 -6.07 17.81 -1.99
CA TYR A 154 -5.17 18.95 -2.05
C TYR A 154 -5.45 19.82 -3.28
N SER A 155 -5.57 19.23 -4.47
CA SER A 155 -5.87 19.95 -5.70
C SER A 155 -7.19 20.71 -5.62
N LYS A 156 -8.23 20.10 -5.03
CA LYS A 156 -9.51 20.77 -4.78
C LYS A 156 -9.38 21.97 -3.84
N SER A 157 -8.62 21.80 -2.76
CA SER A 157 -8.45 22.85 -1.75
C SER A 157 -7.59 24.02 -2.23
N LEU A 158 -6.78 23.83 -3.27
CA LEU A 158 -6.02 24.91 -3.91
C LEU A 158 -6.87 25.84 -4.77
N VAL A 159 -8.02 25.39 -5.28
CA VAL A 159 -8.89 26.19 -6.17
C VAL A 159 -9.33 27.50 -5.50
N PRO A 160 -9.91 27.50 -4.29
CA PRO A 160 -10.29 28.77 -3.63
C PRO A 160 -9.08 29.66 -3.35
N MET A 161 -7.90 29.07 -3.06
CA MET A 161 -6.68 29.86 -2.85
C MET A 161 -6.16 30.49 -4.15
N ALA A 162 -6.26 29.78 -5.27
CA ALA A 162 -5.92 30.33 -6.58
C ALA A 162 -6.84 31.50 -6.95
N VAL A 163 -8.14 31.37 -6.68
CA VAL A 163 -9.12 32.44 -6.92
C VAL A 163 -8.82 33.68 -6.04
N THR A 164 -8.57 33.49 -4.75
CA THR A 164 -8.21 34.59 -3.84
C THR A 164 -6.90 35.26 -4.26
N GLY A 165 -5.87 34.48 -4.61
CA GLY A 165 -4.61 35.02 -5.12
C GLY A 165 -4.78 35.81 -6.41
N PHE A 166 -5.64 35.37 -7.32
CA PHE A 166 -5.96 36.08 -8.55
C PHE A 166 -6.68 37.42 -8.28
N ILE A 167 -7.60 37.47 -7.30
CA ILE A 167 -8.27 38.70 -6.89
C ILE A 167 -7.27 39.70 -6.32
N PHE A 168 -6.35 39.29 -5.43
CA PHE A 168 -5.31 40.16 -4.89
C PHE A 168 -4.36 40.67 -5.98
N TRP A 169 -4.04 39.86 -6.98
CA TRP A 169 -3.23 40.25 -8.12
C TRP A 169 -3.93 41.33 -8.97
N LEU A 170 -5.21 41.14 -9.29
CA LEU A 170 -6.00 42.13 -10.04
C LEU A 170 -6.14 43.45 -9.31
N SER A 171 -6.18 43.44 -7.97
CA SER A 171 -6.27 44.62 -7.15
C SER A 171 -4.94 45.37 -7.04
N GLY A 172 -3.88 44.92 -7.70
CA GLY A 172 -2.53 45.49 -7.58
C GLY A 172 -1.85 45.30 -6.22
N GLN A 173 -2.43 44.43 -5.37
CA GLN A 173 -2.00 44.19 -3.99
C GLN A 173 -1.40 42.75 -3.83
N ALA A 174 -0.69 42.25 -4.81
CA ALA A 174 -0.15 40.90 -4.83
C ALA A 174 0.72 40.57 -3.59
N ASN A 175 1.39 41.54 -3.01
CA ASN A 175 2.26 41.39 -1.83
C ASN A 175 1.59 41.84 -0.53
N HIS A 176 0.25 41.92 -0.48
CA HIS A 176 -0.44 42.35 0.71
C HIS A 176 -0.37 41.30 1.84
N HIS A 177 -0.04 41.74 3.05
CA HIS A 177 0.10 40.84 4.22
C HIS A 177 -1.18 40.08 4.56
N MET A 178 -2.36 40.60 4.23
CA MET A 178 -3.63 39.87 4.40
C MET A 178 -3.69 38.59 3.58
N TYR A 179 -3.12 38.58 2.38
CA TYR A 179 -3.03 37.37 1.59
C TYR A 179 -2.15 36.28 2.26
N ALA A 180 -1.01 36.72 2.85
CA ALA A 180 -0.15 35.79 3.61
C ALA A 180 -0.89 35.18 4.82
N CYS A 181 -1.65 35.99 5.57
CA CYS A 181 -2.48 35.49 6.67
C CYS A 181 -3.54 34.48 6.19
N LEU A 182 -4.18 34.74 5.05
CA LEU A 182 -5.16 33.81 4.45
C LEU A 182 -4.52 32.49 4.04
N VAL A 183 -3.31 32.50 3.48
CA VAL A 183 -2.57 31.28 3.11
C VAL A 183 -2.25 30.43 4.35
N VAL A 184 -1.80 31.08 5.43
CA VAL A 184 -1.50 30.37 6.70
C VAL A 184 -2.78 29.76 7.28
N LEU A 185 -3.86 30.53 7.35
CA LEU A 185 -5.15 30.03 7.84
C LEU A 185 -5.66 28.85 7.00
N TRP A 186 -5.60 28.97 5.68
CA TRP A 186 -5.95 27.88 4.77
C TRP A 186 -5.11 26.61 5.03
N ALA A 187 -3.80 26.77 5.22
CA ALA A 187 -2.92 25.63 5.47
C ALA A 187 -3.32 24.87 6.75
N ILE A 188 -3.62 25.61 7.83
CA ILE A 188 -4.09 25.01 9.09
C ILE A 188 -5.41 24.26 8.88
N VAL A 189 -6.39 24.92 8.24
CA VAL A 189 -7.72 24.32 7.96
C VAL A 189 -7.58 23.09 7.06
N PHE A 190 -6.73 23.14 6.04
CA PHE A 190 -6.51 22.01 5.14
C PHE A 190 -5.90 20.80 5.86
N VAL A 191 -4.92 21.02 6.73
CA VAL A 191 -4.27 19.92 7.49
C VAL A 191 -5.30 19.22 8.39
N GLU A 192 -6.15 19.97 9.11
CA GLU A 192 -7.17 19.37 9.97
C GLU A 192 -8.26 18.66 9.15
N PHE A 193 -8.69 19.24 8.04
CA PHE A 193 -9.61 18.60 7.11
C PHE A 193 -9.04 17.28 6.58
N TRP A 194 -7.75 17.28 6.18
CA TRP A 194 -7.10 16.06 5.67
C TRP A 194 -7.01 14.98 6.75
N ARG A 195 -6.64 15.32 7.99
CA ARG A 195 -6.59 14.36 9.11
C ARG A 195 -7.92 13.66 9.35
N ILE A 196 -9.03 14.39 9.28
CA ILE A 196 -10.37 13.81 9.42
C ILE A 196 -10.66 12.86 8.25
N ARG A 197 -10.38 13.32 7.03
CA ARG A 197 -10.61 12.53 5.82
C ARG A 197 -9.77 11.25 5.76
N GLU A 198 -8.51 11.32 6.14
CA GLU A 198 -7.60 10.19 6.25
C GLU A 198 -8.14 9.13 7.21
N ARG A 199 -8.61 9.54 8.40
CA ARG A 199 -9.22 8.62 9.36
C ARG A 199 -10.50 7.97 8.81
N MET A 200 -11.37 8.74 8.15
CA MET A 200 -12.57 8.19 7.52
C MET A 200 -12.22 7.17 6.43
N LEU A 201 -11.21 7.43 5.62
CA LEU A 201 -10.74 6.47 4.61
C LEU A 201 -10.11 5.24 5.24
N ALA A 202 -9.33 5.40 6.32
CA ALA A 202 -8.73 4.29 7.06
C ALA A 202 -9.82 3.35 7.63
N VAL A 203 -10.88 3.91 8.24
CA VAL A 203 -12.04 3.11 8.71
C VAL A 203 -12.75 2.43 7.55
N ARG A 204 -13.07 3.17 6.49
CA ARG A 204 -13.77 2.66 5.30
C ARG A 204 -13.01 1.52 4.61
N TRP A 205 -11.69 1.57 4.63
CA TRP A 205 -10.83 0.58 3.98
C TRP A 205 -10.34 -0.53 4.92
N GLY A 206 -10.85 -0.57 6.16
CA GLY A 206 -10.49 -1.58 7.16
C GLY A 206 -9.04 -1.51 7.62
N MET A 207 -8.44 -0.31 7.61
CA MET A 207 -7.03 -0.10 7.98
C MET A 207 -6.82 0.31 9.44
N THR A 208 -7.89 0.34 10.24
CA THR A 208 -7.81 0.64 11.66
C THR A 208 -7.14 -0.51 12.41
N GLY A 209 -6.09 -0.20 13.17
CA GLY A 209 -5.36 -1.21 13.95
C GLY A 209 -4.27 -1.98 13.18
N VAL A 210 -4.18 -1.82 11.86
CA VAL A 210 -3.18 -2.53 11.01
C VAL A 210 -1.74 -2.25 11.42
N SER A 211 -1.46 -1.11 12.05
CA SER A 211 -0.12 -0.81 12.57
C SER A 211 0.38 -1.80 13.63
N SER A 212 -0.52 -2.48 14.33
CA SER A 212 -0.18 -3.52 15.31
C SER A 212 0.18 -4.86 14.65
N VAL A 213 -0.20 -5.03 13.38
CA VAL A 213 -0.02 -6.27 12.59
C VAL A 213 0.92 -6.04 11.41
N SER A 214 1.68 -4.93 11.39
CA SER A 214 2.55 -4.60 10.26
C SER A 214 3.58 -5.70 10.01
N GLU A 215 3.74 -6.05 8.73
CA GLU A 215 4.71 -7.07 8.30
C GLU A 215 6.15 -6.62 8.62
N ARG A 216 6.94 -7.56 9.09
CA ARG A 216 8.37 -7.32 9.34
C ARG A 216 9.11 -7.08 8.03
N ASN A 217 10.10 -6.21 8.07
CA ASN A 217 11.01 -6.03 6.95
C ASN A 217 11.76 -7.34 6.68
N SER A 218 11.85 -7.77 5.42
CA SER A 218 12.56 -8.99 5.00
C SER A 218 14.06 -8.99 5.37
N HIS A 219 14.64 -7.81 5.62
CA HIS A 219 16.04 -7.65 6.06
C HIS A 219 16.19 -7.57 7.59
N PHE A 220 15.10 -7.74 8.33
CA PHE A 220 15.13 -7.70 9.78
C PHE A 220 15.77 -8.99 10.33
N THR A 221 16.88 -8.83 11.03
CA THR A 221 17.59 -9.92 11.75
C THR A 221 17.34 -9.79 13.24
N PRO A 222 16.37 -10.52 13.79
CA PRO A 222 16.06 -10.48 15.22
C PRO A 222 17.17 -11.14 16.03
N ARG A 223 17.43 -10.63 17.23
CA ARG A 223 18.40 -11.23 18.18
C ARG A 223 17.74 -11.87 19.39
N THR A 224 16.51 -11.50 19.69
CA THR A 224 15.80 -11.93 20.91
C THR A 224 14.42 -12.49 20.55
N LYS A 225 14.05 -13.59 21.20
CA LYS A 225 12.71 -14.16 21.10
C LYS A 225 11.94 -13.82 22.37
N SER A 226 10.70 -13.36 22.24
CA SER A 226 9.78 -13.17 23.35
C SER A 226 8.42 -13.77 23.04
N LEU A 227 7.71 -14.22 24.07
CA LEU A 227 6.32 -14.66 23.93
C LEU A 227 5.43 -13.44 23.68
N SER A 228 4.68 -13.49 22.59
CA SER A 228 3.66 -12.46 22.33
C SER A 228 2.54 -12.57 23.36
N PRO A 229 2.18 -11.49 24.06
CA PRO A 229 1.09 -11.50 25.02
C PRO A 229 -0.29 -11.70 24.38
N ILE A 230 -0.40 -11.53 23.05
CA ILE A 230 -1.66 -11.62 22.31
C ILE A 230 -1.85 -13.01 21.71
N THR A 231 -0.82 -13.54 21.05
CA THR A 231 -0.91 -14.83 20.33
C THR A 231 -0.39 -16.00 21.16
N GLY A 232 0.38 -15.76 22.23
CA GLY A 232 1.05 -16.80 23.02
C GLY A 232 2.16 -17.54 22.26
N MET A 233 2.50 -17.11 21.06
CA MET A 233 3.58 -17.69 20.24
C MET A 233 4.90 -16.96 20.48
N GLU A 234 6.02 -17.68 20.25
CA GLU A 234 7.34 -17.05 20.26
C GLU A 234 7.46 -16.09 19.08
N GLU A 235 7.56 -14.81 19.34
CA GLU A 235 7.85 -13.78 18.36
C GLU A 235 9.28 -13.28 18.52
N GLU A 236 9.90 -13.04 17.39
CA GLU A 236 11.22 -12.44 17.31
C GLU A 236 11.09 -10.92 17.47
N VAL A 237 11.64 -10.35 18.51
CA VAL A 237 11.48 -8.94 18.89
C VAL A 237 12.81 -8.19 18.85
N PHE A 238 12.74 -6.94 18.47
CA PHE A 238 13.85 -5.99 18.59
C PHE A 238 13.61 -5.14 19.84
N GLU A 239 14.63 -5.07 20.70
CA GLU A 239 14.55 -4.32 21.95
C GLU A 239 14.39 -2.81 21.69
N ASN A 240 13.33 -2.20 22.20
CA ASN A 240 12.97 -0.80 21.92
C ASN A 240 14.07 0.20 22.30
N TRP A 241 14.83 -0.07 23.38
CA TRP A 241 15.89 0.84 23.82
C TRP A 241 17.05 0.99 22.83
N ARG A 242 17.22 0.02 21.91
CA ARG A 242 18.22 0.11 20.83
C ARG A 242 17.74 0.86 19.60
N ARG A 243 16.46 1.16 19.56
CA ARG A 243 15.86 1.93 18.48
C ARG A 243 16.07 3.44 18.67
N ASP A 244 16.26 3.84 19.93
CA ASP A 244 16.36 5.25 20.34
C ASP A 244 17.83 5.73 20.49
N VAL A 245 18.80 4.89 20.10
CA VAL A 245 20.24 5.19 20.04
C VAL A 245 20.69 5.27 18.59
#